data_ba2094c312178fd735556df1caa4e70e
#
_entry.id   ba2094c312178fd735556df1caa4e70e
#
_cell.length_a   1.000
_cell.length_b   1.000
_cell.length_c   1.000
_cell.angle_alpha   90.00
_cell.angle_beta   90.00
_cell.angle_gamma   90.00
#
_symmetry.space_group_name_H-M   'P 1'
#
loop_
_entity.id
_entity.type
_entity.pdbx_description
1 polymer ?
#
loop_
_entity_poly.entity_id
_entity_poly.type
_entity_poly.pdbx_seq_one_letter_code
_entity_poly.pdbx_strand_id
1 'polypeptide(L)'
;MSKKHDITQNFGAYGVPITPETNPELWRLIRKITQKLKLNAMPDNIIFGIGRGFFMINNQTLCLYYGETVTELNGNTLYLDSTYINYLTLTELCGIISRELSHITRNHLNASASFNRQIDKLTEIIDFFNNHYLFYPSYLLSKHFYYSFNRAICGWHLSTESMADLDALQVIPKEHFALALSKTYLLQAQIDQALKNYFNYYDYKDINYQPLDYITHYVKQSETPSLTKLLKQSPSIYDRYPTLAQRLSGIKYREVSRLSGLLININPTTLLQDLFNKELNTLQSYYQEDLQDTAESGLDYIKSIIDDHQETITLKLGGVTRLLLRFLLAGLFILITYTLIAYNTITDEEYDTGWLISVIILSMISAFCLFRCYKMYKSIGSTLLTLKPEGLILPCFDKAIPWKQINSFEITENMYKKLNLYLNPEFKPGKFKPCNAKIKYNKQNNHIQISAYEIRGKIKLPDCAPLISQYIKVAHIRPELQQFMQNRNNHYTNIIDSNQ
;
A
#
# COMPACT_ATOMS: atom_id res chain seq x y z
N MET A 1 22.50 27.78 7.39
CA MET A 1 21.84 27.77 6.07
C MET A 1 21.61 26.31 5.70
N SER A 2 20.42 25.82 6.01
CA SER A 2 19.99 24.44 5.70
C SER A 2 19.61 24.39 4.21
N LYS A 3 20.28 23.54 3.43
CA LYS A 3 19.88 23.22 2.06
C LYS A 3 18.47 22.61 2.12
N LYS A 4 17.49 23.36 1.61
CA LYS A 4 16.20 22.82 1.24
C LYS A 4 16.46 21.67 0.24
N HIS A 5 16.37 20.44 0.70
CA HIS A 5 16.06 19.33 -0.21
C HIS A 5 14.59 19.56 -0.62
N ASP A 6 14.38 20.20 -1.74
CA ASP A 6 13.13 20.05 -2.49
C ASP A 6 13.07 18.56 -2.87
N ILE A 7 12.36 17.80 -2.08
CA ILE A 7 11.90 16.47 -2.47
C ILE A 7 10.78 16.74 -3.47
N THR A 8 11.15 17.02 -4.72
CA THR A 8 10.27 16.86 -5.86
C THR A 8 9.92 15.37 -5.86
N GLN A 9 8.69 15.03 -5.49
CA GLN A 9 8.18 13.68 -5.69
C GLN A 9 8.20 13.45 -7.21
N ASN A 10 9.24 12.80 -7.70
CA ASN A 10 9.33 12.37 -9.08
C ASN A 10 8.31 11.27 -9.27
N PHE A 11 7.24 11.58 -9.99
CA PHE A 11 6.22 10.61 -10.33
C PHE A 11 6.77 9.78 -11.49
N GLY A 12 6.98 8.48 -11.29
CA GLY A 12 7.43 7.58 -12.36
C GLY A 12 6.24 7.02 -13.14
N ALA A 13 6.29 7.03 -14.46
CA ALA A 13 5.33 6.35 -15.32
C ALA A 13 6.05 5.57 -16.42
N TYR A 14 5.51 4.40 -16.74
CA TYR A 14 5.94 3.61 -17.89
C TYR A 14 5.00 3.88 -19.06
N GLY A 15 5.53 4.06 -20.25
CA GLY A 15 4.70 4.29 -21.42
C GLY A 15 5.44 4.89 -22.59
N VAL A 16 4.71 5.09 -23.68
CA VAL A 16 5.18 5.70 -24.91
C VAL A 16 4.68 7.15 -24.99
N PRO A 17 5.57 8.13 -25.24
CA PRO A 17 5.14 9.50 -25.45
C PRO A 17 4.42 9.63 -26.80
N ILE A 18 3.29 10.31 -26.81
CA ILE A 18 2.55 10.63 -28.03
C ILE A 18 2.77 12.10 -28.37
N THR A 19 3.44 12.35 -29.50
CA THR A 19 3.68 13.70 -30.02
C THR A 19 2.66 14.06 -31.12
N PRO A 20 2.52 15.35 -31.46
CA PRO A 20 1.68 15.75 -32.60
C PRO A 20 2.09 15.12 -33.93
N GLU A 21 3.38 14.76 -34.08
CA GLU A 21 3.95 14.14 -35.27
C GLU A 21 3.62 12.64 -35.32
N THR A 22 3.65 11.96 -34.16
CA THR A 22 3.40 10.51 -34.11
C THR A 22 1.90 10.20 -34.24
N ASN A 23 1.04 11.00 -33.62
CA ASN A 23 -0.42 10.81 -33.67
C ASN A 23 -1.19 12.12 -33.79
N PRO A 24 -1.21 12.75 -35.01
CA PRO A 24 -1.87 14.02 -35.23
C PRO A 24 -3.39 13.96 -35.03
N GLU A 25 -4.00 12.79 -35.20
CA GLU A 25 -5.46 12.63 -35.06
C GLU A 25 -5.86 12.71 -33.58
N LEU A 26 -5.15 12.08 -32.68
CA LEU A 26 -5.39 12.19 -31.25
C LEU A 26 -5.21 13.63 -30.75
N TRP A 27 -4.14 14.30 -31.17
CA TRP A 27 -3.89 15.67 -30.80
C TRP A 27 -4.99 16.63 -31.35
N ARG A 28 -5.50 16.36 -32.54
CA ARG A 28 -6.63 17.11 -33.10
C ARG A 28 -7.92 16.87 -32.32
N LEU A 29 -8.14 15.62 -31.86
CA LEU A 29 -9.27 15.27 -31.03
C LEU A 29 -9.21 15.99 -29.67
N ILE A 30 -8.06 15.93 -29.00
CA ILE A 30 -7.83 16.60 -27.70
C ILE A 30 -8.03 18.13 -27.84
N ARG A 31 -7.55 18.74 -28.91
CA ARG A 31 -7.76 20.15 -29.17
C ARG A 31 -9.27 20.49 -29.29
N LYS A 32 -10.05 19.66 -29.97
CA LYS A 32 -11.52 19.83 -30.05
C LYS A 32 -12.18 19.73 -28.69
N ILE A 33 -11.74 18.76 -27.86
CA ILE A 33 -12.25 18.60 -26.50
C ILE A 33 -11.91 19.84 -25.66
N THR A 34 -10.67 20.29 -25.67
CA THR A 34 -10.18 21.48 -24.97
C THR A 34 -10.99 22.73 -25.32
N GLN A 35 -11.28 22.92 -26.64
CA GLN A 35 -12.12 24.03 -27.11
C GLN A 35 -13.55 23.94 -26.57
N LYS A 36 -14.17 22.75 -26.61
CA LYS A 36 -15.54 22.56 -26.07
C LYS A 36 -15.61 22.84 -24.58
N LEU A 37 -14.60 22.40 -23.82
CA LEU A 37 -14.48 22.64 -22.38
C LEU A 37 -14.05 24.08 -22.03
N LYS A 38 -13.74 24.91 -23.05
CA LYS A 38 -13.24 26.29 -22.90
C LYS A 38 -11.99 26.35 -22.00
N LEU A 39 -11.10 25.39 -22.16
CA LEU A 39 -9.85 25.32 -21.40
C LEU A 39 -8.85 26.32 -21.98
N ASN A 40 -8.10 26.97 -21.08
CA ASN A 40 -7.06 27.95 -21.48
C ASN A 40 -5.74 27.27 -21.88
N ALA A 41 -5.57 25.99 -21.57
CA ALA A 41 -4.35 25.24 -21.85
C ALA A 41 -4.67 23.83 -22.36
N MET A 42 -3.83 23.33 -23.25
CA MET A 42 -3.77 21.93 -23.65
C MET A 42 -2.79 21.17 -22.74
N PRO A 43 -2.84 19.84 -22.70
CA PRO A 43 -1.75 19.08 -22.11
C PRO A 43 -0.45 19.33 -22.88
N ASP A 44 0.66 19.48 -22.16
CA ASP A 44 1.99 19.64 -22.75
C ASP A 44 2.51 18.30 -23.24
N ASN A 45 2.17 17.22 -22.52
CA ASN A 45 2.57 15.86 -22.83
C ASN A 45 1.38 14.91 -22.81
N ILE A 46 1.43 13.88 -23.66
CA ILE A 46 0.52 12.74 -23.66
C ILE A 46 1.36 11.48 -23.60
N ILE A 47 1.02 10.61 -22.66
CA ILE A 47 1.67 9.30 -22.48
C ILE A 47 0.63 8.21 -22.68
N PHE A 48 1.01 7.18 -23.40
CA PHE A 48 0.24 5.97 -23.57
C PHE A 48 0.93 4.81 -22.86
N GLY A 49 0.31 4.26 -21.81
CA GLY A 49 0.93 3.26 -20.96
C GLY A 49 -0.03 2.16 -20.52
N ILE A 50 0.38 1.34 -19.54
CA ILE A 50 -0.37 0.17 -19.07
C ILE A 50 -0.67 0.29 -17.58
N GLY A 51 -1.94 0.00 -17.20
CA GLY A 51 -2.31 -0.42 -15.85
C GLY A 51 -2.33 0.64 -14.77
N ARG A 52 -2.43 1.93 -15.14
CA ARG A 52 -2.56 3.02 -14.15
C ARG A 52 -3.90 3.75 -14.20
N GLY A 53 -4.78 3.35 -15.13
CA GLY A 53 -5.99 4.11 -15.44
C GLY A 53 -5.70 5.41 -16.19
N PHE A 54 -6.72 6.22 -16.33
CA PHE A 54 -6.60 7.54 -16.97
C PHE A 54 -6.39 8.58 -15.87
N PHE A 55 -5.41 9.46 -16.05
CA PHE A 55 -5.16 10.54 -15.09
C PHE A 55 -4.43 11.71 -15.72
N MET A 56 -4.49 12.83 -15.04
CA MET A 56 -3.80 14.07 -15.39
C MET A 56 -2.83 14.47 -14.28
N ILE A 57 -1.61 14.88 -14.66
CA ILE A 57 -0.61 15.47 -13.76
C ILE A 57 -0.36 16.90 -14.20
N ASN A 58 -0.31 17.83 -13.25
CA ASN A 58 -0.09 19.25 -13.54
C ASN A 58 1.26 19.72 -12.96
N ASN A 59 2.06 20.40 -13.79
CA ASN A 59 3.26 21.15 -13.43
C ASN A 59 4.28 20.41 -12.53
N GLN A 60 4.26 19.08 -12.54
CA GLN A 60 5.22 18.26 -11.83
C GLN A 60 6.14 17.59 -12.85
N THR A 61 7.38 17.37 -12.44
CA THR A 61 8.32 16.57 -13.23
C THR A 61 7.88 15.12 -13.17
N LEU A 62 7.54 14.56 -14.32
CA LEU A 62 7.25 13.15 -14.49
C LEU A 62 8.48 12.46 -15.07
N CYS A 63 8.97 11.43 -14.39
CA CYS A 63 9.99 10.54 -14.95
C CYS A 63 9.28 9.48 -15.82
N LEU A 64 9.40 9.64 -17.14
CA LEU A 64 8.91 8.65 -18.08
C LEU A 64 9.99 7.59 -18.30
N TYR A 65 9.66 6.35 -17.97
CA TYR A 65 10.47 5.19 -18.26
C TYR A 65 10.05 4.62 -19.62
N TYR A 66 10.99 4.61 -20.54
CA TYR A 66 10.80 4.22 -21.92
C TYR A 66 12.02 3.40 -22.39
N GLY A 67 11.91 2.07 -22.30
CA GLY A 67 13.07 1.19 -22.41
C GLY A 67 14.15 1.56 -21.38
N GLU A 68 15.41 1.55 -21.79
CA GLU A 68 16.53 1.96 -20.92
C GLU A 68 16.59 3.47 -20.63
N THR A 69 15.75 4.27 -21.28
CA THR A 69 15.80 5.73 -21.16
C THR A 69 14.83 6.24 -20.10
N VAL A 70 15.31 7.16 -19.26
CA VAL A 70 14.47 7.91 -18.34
C VAL A 70 14.42 9.35 -18.82
N THR A 71 13.22 9.80 -19.21
CA THR A 71 13.01 11.17 -19.69
C THR A 71 12.17 11.95 -18.66
N GLU A 72 12.66 13.11 -18.28
CA GLU A 72 11.90 14.03 -17.43
C GLU A 72 10.94 14.86 -18.29
N LEU A 73 9.64 14.71 -18.06
CA LEU A 73 8.59 15.47 -18.69
C LEU A 73 8.08 16.55 -17.73
N ASN A 74 8.07 17.79 -18.19
CA ASN A 74 7.57 18.93 -17.42
C ASN A 74 6.25 19.42 -18.02
N GLY A 75 5.40 19.97 -17.16
CA GLY A 75 4.12 20.53 -17.57
C GLY A 75 2.91 19.62 -17.32
N ASN A 76 1.81 19.93 -17.98
CA ASN A 76 0.57 19.16 -17.84
C ASN A 76 0.66 17.88 -18.66
N THR A 77 0.65 16.74 -18.02
CA THR A 77 0.78 15.44 -18.67
C THR A 77 -0.51 14.64 -18.57
N LEU A 78 -1.09 14.26 -19.69
CA LEU A 78 -2.22 13.36 -19.79
C LEU A 78 -1.73 11.93 -19.98
N TYR A 79 -2.15 11.03 -19.09
CA TYR A 79 -1.86 9.61 -19.19
C TYR A 79 -3.08 8.85 -19.69
N LEU A 80 -2.90 8.07 -20.76
CA LEU A 80 -3.92 7.21 -21.37
C LEU A 80 -3.56 5.75 -21.14
N ASP A 81 -4.50 5.00 -20.58
CA ASP A 81 -4.28 3.59 -20.28
C ASP A 81 -4.71 2.68 -21.44
N SER A 82 -3.74 1.98 -22.02
CA SER A 82 -3.95 1.07 -23.15
C SER A 82 -4.83 -0.13 -22.80
N THR A 83 -4.91 -0.54 -21.54
CA THR A 83 -5.67 -1.73 -21.12
C THR A 83 -7.17 -1.57 -21.33
N TYR A 84 -7.68 -0.32 -21.39
CA TYR A 84 -9.09 -0.02 -21.63
C TYR A 84 -9.43 0.25 -23.09
N ILE A 85 -8.43 0.44 -23.96
CA ILE A 85 -8.64 0.83 -25.35
C ILE A 85 -9.51 -0.18 -26.12
N ASN A 86 -9.33 -1.46 -25.85
CA ASN A 86 -10.11 -2.52 -26.47
C ASN A 86 -11.59 -2.60 -26.02
N TYR A 87 -11.97 -1.85 -24.98
CA TYR A 87 -13.30 -1.94 -24.40
C TYR A 87 -14.11 -0.63 -24.56
N LEU A 88 -13.45 0.46 -24.94
CA LEU A 88 -14.09 1.77 -25.11
C LEU A 88 -14.35 2.07 -26.58
N THR A 89 -15.42 2.80 -26.85
CA THR A 89 -15.63 3.47 -28.13
C THR A 89 -14.92 4.82 -28.12
N LEU A 90 -14.73 5.42 -29.31
CA LEU A 90 -14.11 6.75 -29.42
C LEU A 90 -14.89 7.82 -28.62
N THR A 91 -16.22 7.76 -28.64
CA THR A 91 -17.07 8.68 -27.86
C THR A 91 -16.86 8.50 -26.36
N GLU A 92 -16.79 7.27 -25.88
CA GLU A 92 -16.54 6.94 -24.48
C GLU A 92 -15.14 7.39 -24.04
N LEU A 93 -14.13 7.17 -24.88
CA LEU A 93 -12.76 7.66 -24.63
C LEU A 93 -12.72 9.19 -24.57
N CYS A 94 -13.43 9.90 -25.47
CA CYS A 94 -13.58 11.36 -25.41
C CYS A 94 -14.15 11.81 -24.06
N GLY A 95 -15.11 11.09 -23.50
CA GLY A 95 -15.69 11.40 -22.19
C GLY A 95 -14.68 11.28 -21.06
N ILE A 96 -13.93 10.20 -21.05
CA ILE A 96 -12.87 9.99 -20.04
C ILE A 96 -11.77 11.06 -20.18
N ILE A 97 -11.29 11.34 -21.40
CA ILE A 97 -10.31 12.38 -21.66
C ILE A 97 -10.84 13.77 -21.23
N SER A 98 -12.10 14.06 -21.51
CA SER A 98 -12.72 15.34 -21.13
C SER A 98 -12.74 15.54 -19.62
N ARG A 99 -13.05 14.50 -18.87
CA ARG A 99 -13.01 14.50 -17.41
C ARG A 99 -11.60 14.78 -16.90
N GLU A 100 -10.60 14.06 -17.41
CA GLU A 100 -9.21 14.26 -16.99
C GLU A 100 -8.70 15.67 -17.32
N LEU A 101 -9.00 16.17 -18.49
CA LEU A 101 -8.64 17.54 -18.91
C LEU A 101 -9.30 18.62 -18.03
N SER A 102 -10.50 18.38 -17.50
CA SER A 102 -11.18 19.35 -16.64
C SER A 102 -10.43 19.63 -15.33
N HIS A 103 -9.59 18.68 -14.86
CA HIS A 103 -8.76 18.88 -13.69
C HIS A 103 -7.70 19.97 -13.87
N ILE A 104 -7.33 20.32 -15.10
CA ILE A 104 -6.38 21.42 -15.39
C ILE A 104 -6.99 22.77 -15.01
N THR A 105 -8.24 23.03 -15.39
CA THR A 105 -8.87 24.34 -15.29
C THR A 105 -9.08 24.86 -13.89
N ARG A 106 -9.33 23.95 -12.95
CA ARG A 106 -9.77 24.32 -11.60
C ARG A 106 -8.64 24.29 -10.59
N ASN A 107 -7.39 24.21 -11.06
CA ASN A 107 -6.21 24.13 -10.22
C ASN A 107 -6.27 22.99 -9.16
N HIS A 108 -7.10 21.96 -9.45
CA HIS A 108 -7.35 20.84 -8.54
C HIS A 108 -6.07 20.08 -8.22
N LEU A 109 -5.20 19.94 -9.22
CA LEU A 109 -3.96 19.17 -9.09
C LEU A 109 -2.95 19.84 -8.17
N ASN A 110 -2.81 21.18 -8.26
CA ASN A 110 -1.93 21.94 -7.36
C ASN A 110 -2.45 21.93 -5.93
N ALA A 111 -3.77 22.04 -5.73
CA ALA A 111 -4.38 21.93 -4.41
C ALA A 111 -4.15 20.53 -3.80
N SER A 112 -4.35 19.47 -4.59
CA SER A 112 -4.09 18.08 -4.16
C SER A 112 -2.63 17.87 -3.76
N ALA A 113 -1.67 18.37 -4.56
CA ALA A 113 -0.25 18.30 -4.23
C ALA A 113 0.09 19.06 -2.94
N SER A 114 -0.57 20.21 -2.70
CA SER A 114 -0.41 20.95 -1.44
C SER A 114 -0.95 20.18 -0.24
N PHE A 115 -2.12 19.56 -0.37
CA PHE A 115 -2.72 18.74 0.67
C PHE A 115 -1.87 17.52 1.02
N ASN A 116 -1.34 16.83 0.02
CA ASN A 116 -0.46 15.69 0.24
C ASN A 116 0.79 16.10 1.03
N ARG A 117 1.44 17.20 0.68
CA ARG A 117 2.58 17.73 1.45
C ARG A 117 2.24 18.06 2.91
N GLN A 118 1.01 18.52 3.17
CA GLN A 118 0.56 18.79 4.54
C GLN A 118 0.29 17.50 5.31
N ILE A 119 -0.30 16.48 4.65
CA ILE A 119 -0.48 15.14 5.23
C ILE A 119 0.87 14.54 5.60
N ASP A 120 1.87 14.60 4.72
CA ASP A 120 3.21 14.07 4.98
C ASP A 120 3.83 14.72 6.21
N LYS A 121 3.78 16.06 6.32
CA LYS A 121 4.24 16.79 7.49
C LYS A 121 3.50 16.41 8.78
N LEU A 122 2.18 16.23 8.70
CA LEU A 122 1.38 15.76 9.84
C LEU A 122 1.76 14.34 10.26
N THR A 123 2.04 13.48 9.29
CA THR A 123 2.49 12.11 9.55
C THR A 123 3.86 12.11 10.25
N GLU A 124 4.82 12.94 9.80
CA GLU A 124 6.11 13.11 10.47
C GLU A 124 5.96 13.60 11.92
N ILE A 125 5.06 14.55 12.17
CA ILE A 125 4.76 15.06 13.52
C ILE A 125 4.14 13.95 14.39
N ILE A 126 3.20 13.18 13.85
CA ILE A 126 2.57 12.04 14.54
C ILE A 126 3.62 10.99 14.89
N ASP A 127 4.51 10.66 13.96
CA ASP A 127 5.59 9.70 14.16
C ASP A 127 6.59 10.19 15.22
N PHE A 128 6.93 11.49 15.20
CA PHE A 128 7.75 12.08 16.25
C PHE A 128 7.11 11.92 17.63
N PHE A 129 5.84 12.28 17.81
CA PHE A 129 5.15 12.15 19.09
C PHE A 129 4.91 10.69 19.49
N ASN A 130 4.67 9.80 18.54
CA ASN A 130 4.50 8.37 18.80
C ASN A 130 5.79 7.72 19.35
N ASN A 131 6.94 8.20 18.91
CA ASN A 131 8.23 7.70 19.35
C ASN A 131 8.67 8.23 20.73
N HIS A 132 8.02 9.28 21.24
CA HIS A 132 8.36 9.95 22.49
C HIS A 132 7.24 9.81 23.52
N TYR A 133 7.45 8.95 24.50
CA TYR A 133 6.44 8.58 25.51
C TYR A 133 5.85 9.78 26.28
N LEU A 134 6.63 10.81 26.56
CA LEU A 134 6.18 12.01 27.28
C LEU A 134 5.17 12.85 26.47
N PHE A 135 5.15 12.73 25.16
CA PHE A 135 4.26 13.47 24.26
C PHE A 135 3.02 12.69 23.83
N TYR A 136 2.64 11.63 24.59
CA TYR A 136 1.47 10.84 24.25
C TYR A 136 0.15 11.64 24.12
N PRO A 137 -0.16 12.64 24.98
CA PRO A 137 -1.32 13.51 24.78
C PRO A 137 -1.26 14.27 23.44
N SER A 138 -0.07 14.79 23.08
CA SER A 138 0.15 15.48 21.79
C SER A 138 -0.01 14.52 20.61
N TYR A 139 0.41 13.27 20.74
CA TYR A 139 0.16 12.23 19.74
C TYR A 139 -1.34 12.03 19.49
N LEU A 140 -2.15 11.92 20.55
CA LEU A 140 -3.61 11.72 20.40
C LEU A 140 -4.27 12.93 19.72
N LEU A 141 -3.87 14.13 20.09
CA LEU A 141 -4.38 15.37 19.49
C LEU A 141 -4.00 15.48 18.02
N SER A 142 -2.73 15.23 17.68
CA SER A 142 -2.23 15.25 16.30
C SER A 142 -2.93 14.20 15.43
N LYS A 143 -3.19 13.01 15.98
CA LYS A 143 -3.93 11.95 15.31
C LYS A 143 -5.39 12.34 15.05
N HIS A 144 -6.06 12.97 16.01
CA HIS A 144 -7.42 13.49 15.83
C HIS A 144 -7.47 14.56 14.74
N PHE A 145 -6.51 15.48 14.75
CA PHE A 145 -6.38 16.52 13.73
C PHE A 145 -6.14 15.90 12.34
N TYR A 146 -5.24 14.91 12.24
CA TYR A 146 -4.99 14.18 11.00
C TYR A 146 -6.26 13.55 10.41
N TYR A 147 -7.06 12.85 11.23
CA TYR A 147 -8.31 12.25 10.76
C TYR A 147 -9.33 13.29 10.29
N SER A 148 -9.45 14.40 11.01
CA SER A 148 -10.36 15.49 10.64
C SER A 148 -9.94 16.16 9.35
N PHE A 149 -8.64 16.43 9.19
CA PHE A 149 -8.06 17.01 7.99
C PHE A 149 -8.18 16.07 6.79
N ASN A 150 -7.83 14.78 6.96
CA ASN A 150 -7.98 13.80 5.90
C ASN A 150 -9.43 13.64 5.43
N ARG A 151 -10.39 13.67 6.35
CA ARG A 151 -11.81 13.67 6.02
C ARG A 151 -12.21 14.89 5.17
N ALA A 152 -11.74 16.07 5.53
CA ALA A 152 -12.02 17.29 4.77
C ALA A 152 -11.45 17.21 3.34
N ILE A 153 -10.22 16.69 3.21
CA ILE A 153 -9.57 16.45 1.90
C ILE A 153 -10.36 15.44 1.07
N CYS A 154 -10.80 14.33 1.66
CA CYS A 154 -11.64 13.35 0.97
C CYS A 154 -12.94 13.98 0.46
N GLY A 155 -13.63 14.79 1.28
CA GLY A 155 -14.80 15.53 0.84
C GLY A 155 -14.52 16.50 -0.31
N TRP A 156 -13.39 17.19 -0.28
CA TRP A 156 -12.95 18.04 -1.37
C TRP A 156 -12.69 17.25 -2.66
N HIS A 157 -11.98 16.11 -2.59
CA HIS A 157 -11.75 15.22 -3.74
C HIS A 157 -13.07 14.73 -4.35
N LEU A 158 -14.02 14.27 -3.53
CA LEU A 158 -15.33 13.85 -4.02
C LEU A 158 -16.07 14.95 -4.79
N SER A 159 -16.00 16.19 -4.29
CA SER A 159 -16.58 17.35 -4.96
C SER A 159 -15.90 17.65 -6.30
N THR A 160 -14.56 17.62 -6.33
CA THR A 160 -13.79 17.89 -7.55
C THR A 160 -14.03 16.85 -8.64
N GLU A 161 -14.10 15.57 -8.26
CA GLU A 161 -14.45 14.47 -9.17
C GLU A 161 -15.85 14.62 -9.76
N SER A 162 -16.82 14.99 -8.90
CA SER A 162 -18.19 15.23 -9.37
C SER A 162 -18.29 16.40 -10.35
N MET A 163 -17.49 17.45 -10.14
CA MET A 163 -17.43 18.58 -11.06
C MET A 163 -16.78 18.18 -12.40
N ALA A 164 -15.72 17.37 -12.37
CA ALA A 164 -15.07 16.87 -13.58
C ALA A 164 -16.02 15.97 -14.40
N ASP A 165 -16.85 15.17 -13.73
CA ASP A 165 -17.89 14.38 -14.40
C ASP A 165 -18.93 15.25 -15.11
N LEU A 166 -19.35 16.35 -14.49
CA LEU A 166 -20.29 17.30 -15.11
C LEU A 166 -19.67 18.04 -16.28
N ASP A 167 -18.38 18.38 -16.22
CA ASP A 167 -17.67 19.02 -17.33
C ASP A 167 -17.60 18.08 -18.54
N ALA A 168 -17.38 16.77 -18.33
CA ALA A 168 -17.37 15.77 -19.40
C ALA A 168 -18.70 15.75 -20.20
N LEU A 169 -19.82 16.02 -19.54
CA LEU A 169 -21.15 16.08 -20.20
C LEU A 169 -21.30 17.24 -21.16
N GLN A 170 -20.42 18.24 -21.13
CA GLN A 170 -20.39 19.33 -22.16
C GLN A 170 -19.83 18.82 -23.48
N VAL A 171 -19.08 17.73 -23.49
CA VAL A 171 -18.40 17.20 -24.66
C VAL A 171 -19.16 16.05 -25.29
N ILE A 172 -19.69 15.12 -24.45
CA ILE A 172 -20.36 13.91 -24.91
C ILE A 172 -21.75 13.72 -24.26
N PRO A 173 -22.66 12.96 -24.90
CA PRO A 173 -23.94 12.62 -24.31
C PRO A 173 -23.79 11.83 -22.99
N LYS A 174 -24.69 12.10 -22.06
CA LYS A 174 -24.70 11.50 -20.71
C LYS A 174 -24.69 9.97 -20.75
N GLU A 175 -25.40 9.36 -21.67
CA GLU A 175 -25.45 7.90 -21.79
C GLU A 175 -24.08 7.29 -22.08
N HIS A 176 -23.36 7.83 -23.05
CA HIS A 176 -22.02 7.38 -23.41
C HIS A 176 -21.03 7.57 -22.25
N PHE A 177 -21.17 8.68 -21.52
CA PHE A 177 -20.31 8.91 -20.35
C PHE A 177 -20.63 7.93 -19.20
N ALA A 178 -21.91 7.69 -18.92
CA ALA A 178 -22.33 6.70 -17.92
C ALA A 178 -21.84 5.29 -18.28
N LEU A 179 -21.88 4.93 -19.56
CA LEU A 179 -21.36 3.65 -20.05
C LEU A 179 -19.84 3.57 -19.91
N ALA A 180 -19.11 4.62 -20.29
CA ALA A 180 -17.65 4.70 -20.12
C ALA A 180 -17.24 4.52 -18.66
N LEU A 181 -17.86 5.26 -17.73
CA LEU A 181 -17.64 5.13 -16.30
C LEU A 181 -17.91 3.70 -15.81
N SER A 182 -19.04 3.13 -16.22
CA SER A 182 -19.43 1.78 -15.78
C SER A 182 -18.45 0.72 -16.28
N LYS A 183 -17.98 0.83 -17.52
CA LYS A 183 -16.95 -0.05 -18.10
C LYS A 183 -15.63 0.06 -17.32
N THR A 184 -15.15 1.28 -17.05
CA THR A 184 -13.90 1.45 -16.32
C THR A 184 -13.97 0.85 -14.92
N TYR A 185 -15.07 1.04 -14.18
CA TYR A 185 -15.26 0.45 -12.85
C TYR A 185 -15.40 -1.08 -12.87
N LEU A 186 -16.11 -1.63 -13.87
CA LEU A 186 -16.29 -3.09 -13.98
C LEU A 186 -14.99 -3.79 -14.33
N LEU A 187 -14.21 -3.21 -15.22
CA LEU A 187 -12.97 -3.82 -15.73
C LEU A 187 -11.78 -3.61 -14.80
N GLN A 188 -11.78 -2.56 -13.98
CA GLN A 188 -10.63 -2.20 -13.16
C GLN A 188 -10.12 -3.39 -12.31
N ALA A 189 -11.00 -4.03 -11.54
CA ALA A 189 -10.59 -5.14 -10.68
C ALA A 189 -10.01 -6.33 -11.46
N GLN A 190 -10.56 -6.59 -12.66
CA GLN A 190 -10.09 -7.67 -13.53
C GLN A 190 -8.74 -7.32 -14.16
N ILE A 191 -8.58 -6.08 -14.62
CA ILE A 191 -7.32 -5.58 -15.19
C ILE A 191 -6.23 -5.58 -14.11
N ASP A 192 -6.53 -5.05 -12.90
CA ASP A 192 -5.58 -5.04 -11.78
C ASP A 192 -5.15 -6.46 -11.40
N GLN A 193 -6.08 -7.41 -11.39
CA GLN A 193 -5.77 -8.81 -11.10
C GLN A 193 -4.98 -9.47 -12.23
N ALA A 194 -5.33 -9.18 -13.48
CA ALA A 194 -4.59 -9.66 -14.64
C ALA A 194 -3.16 -9.16 -14.65
N LEU A 195 -2.95 -7.87 -14.40
CA LEU A 195 -1.62 -7.26 -14.28
C LEU A 195 -0.83 -7.88 -13.13
N LYS A 196 -1.46 -8.01 -11.97
CA LYS A 196 -0.82 -8.65 -10.82
C LYS A 196 -0.42 -10.10 -11.12
N ASN A 197 -1.28 -10.85 -11.79
CA ASN A 197 -0.98 -12.21 -12.21
C ASN A 197 0.12 -12.22 -13.26
N TYR A 198 0.06 -11.36 -14.26
CA TYR A 198 1.07 -11.25 -15.30
C TYR A 198 2.46 -10.97 -14.73
N PHE A 199 2.60 -10.00 -13.81
CA PHE A 199 3.87 -9.66 -13.17
C PHE A 199 4.34 -10.66 -12.11
N ASN A 200 3.42 -11.36 -11.41
CA ASN A 200 3.79 -12.32 -10.37
C ASN A 200 3.99 -13.74 -10.90
N TYR A 201 3.27 -14.10 -11.97
CA TYR A 201 3.25 -15.44 -12.55
C TYR A 201 3.71 -15.42 -14.00
N TYR A 202 4.52 -14.44 -14.35
CA TYR A 202 5.19 -14.44 -15.64
C TYR A 202 5.88 -15.80 -15.77
N ASP A 203 5.11 -16.75 -16.31
CA ASP A 203 5.61 -18.11 -16.52
C ASP A 203 6.58 -17.99 -17.68
N TYR A 204 7.85 -18.01 -17.35
CA TYR A 204 8.99 -17.90 -18.26
C TYR A 204 8.94 -18.89 -19.45
N LYS A 205 7.85 -19.65 -19.52
CA LYS A 205 7.62 -20.65 -20.57
C LYS A 205 7.08 -20.08 -21.88
N ASP A 206 6.32 -18.97 -21.81
CA ASP A 206 5.69 -18.37 -22.98
C ASP A 206 6.02 -16.87 -23.07
N ILE A 207 7.31 -16.59 -23.37
CA ILE A 207 7.85 -15.24 -23.67
C ILE A 207 7.06 -14.56 -24.84
N ASN A 208 6.22 -15.29 -25.54
CA ASN A 208 5.43 -14.80 -26.67
C ASN A 208 4.09 -14.16 -26.31
N TYR A 209 3.65 -14.20 -25.04
CA TYR A 209 2.39 -13.57 -24.61
C TYR A 209 2.62 -12.09 -24.31
N GLN A 210 2.13 -11.24 -25.19
CA GLN A 210 2.16 -9.79 -24.97
C GLN A 210 1.25 -9.40 -23.80
N PRO A 211 1.64 -8.41 -22.97
CA PRO A 211 0.88 -8.04 -21.76
C PRO A 211 -0.58 -7.72 -22.04
N LEU A 212 -0.86 -7.00 -23.13
CA LEU A 212 -2.23 -6.62 -23.48
C LEU A 212 -3.07 -7.80 -23.95
N ASP A 213 -2.46 -8.77 -24.64
CA ASP A 213 -3.15 -9.98 -25.07
C ASP A 213 -3.48 -10.85 -23.85
N TYR A 214 -2.53 -10.97 -22.91
CA TYR A 214 -2.78 -11.66 -21.64
C TYR A 214 -3.92 -11.02 -20.86
N ILE A 215 -3.92 -9.70 -20.70
CA ILE A 215 -4.98 -8.96 -19.98
C ILE A 215 -6.32 -9.19 -20.70
N THR A 216 -6.35 -9.07 -22.01
CA THR A 216 -7.57 -9.27 -22.81
C THR A 216 -8.10 -10.69 -22.65
N HIS A 217 -7.22 -11.70 -22.69
CA HIS A 217 -7.59 -13.10 -22.50
C HIS A 217 -8.11 -13.36 -21.08
N TYR A 218 -7.41 -12.83 -20.06
CA TYR A 218 -7.81 -12.96 -18.66
C TYR A 218 -9.17 -12.32 -18.38
N VAL A 219 -9.40 -11.10 -18.86
CA VAL A 219 -10.68 -10.40 -18.71
C VAL A 219 -11.81 -11.17 -19.39
N LYS A 220 -11.56 -11.76 -20.56
CA LYS A 220 -12.55 -12.57 -21.29
C LYS A 220 -12.92 -13.86 -20.55
N GLN A 221 -11.96 -14.47 -19.84
CA GLN A 221 -12.21 -15.72 -19.08
C GLN A 221 -12.76 -15.46 -17.68
N SER A 222 -12.50 -14.30 -17.10
CA SER A 222 -12.94 -13.98 -15.75
C SER A 222 -14.42 -13.60 -15.73
N GLU A 223 -15.11 -13.96 -14.63
CA GLU A 223 -16.48 -13.51 -14.43
C GLU A 223 -16.54 -11.98 -14.31
N THR A 224 -17.34 -11.34 -15.14
CA THR A 224 -17.55 -9.89 -15.06
C THR A 224 -18.29 -9.56 -13.77
N PRO A 225 -17.78 -8.65 -12.93
CA PRO A 225 -18.47 -8.24 -11.71
C PRO A 225 -19.86 -7.72 -12.02
N SER A 226 -20.85 -8.08 -11.21
CA SER A 226 -22.21 -7.57 -11.40
C SER A 226 -22.26 -6.06 -11.15
N LEU A 227 -22.79 -5.30 -12.11
CA LEU A 227 -23.06 -3.87 -11.96
C LEU A 227 -23.87 -3.58 -10.69
N THR A 228 -24.83 -4.44 -10.36
CA THR A 228 -25.65 -4.34 -9.16
C THR A 228 -24.81 -4.40 -7.87
N LYS A 229 -23.74 -5.20 -7.85
CA LYS A 229 -22.81 -5.29 -6.71
C LYS A 229 -22.02 -4.00 -6.54
N LEU A 230 -21.53 -3.42 -7.64
CA LEU A 230 -20.80 -2.15 -7.61
C LEU A 230 -21.69 -0.98 -7.16
N LEU A 231 -22.94 -0.94 -7.61
CA LEU A 231 -23.89 0.09 -7.23
C LEU A 231 -24.34 0.02 -5.75
N LYS A 232 -24.19 -1.14 -5.11
CA LYS A 232 -24.49 -1.35 -3.68
C LYS A 232 -23.29 -1.04 -2.77
N GLN A 233 -22.13 -0.68 -3.31
CA GLN A 233 -20.98 -0.30 -2.50
C GLN A 233 -21.31 0.93 -1.65
N SER A 234 -21.17 0.78 -0.34
CA SER A 234 -21.35 1.91 0.60
C SER A 234 -20.09 2.76 0.59
N PRO A 235 -20.22 4.08 0.37
CA PRO A 235 -19.07 4.98 0.42
C PRO A 235 -18.55 5.09 1.86
N SER A 236 -17.23 5.11 2.00
CA SER A 236 -16.58 5.47 3.26
C SER A 236 -16.35 6.99 3.31
N ILE A 237 -16.35 7.54 4.52
CA ILE A 237 -16.01 8.96 4.73
C ILE A 237 -14.54 9.29 4.43
N TYR A 238 -13.73 8.26 4.23
CA TYR A 238 -12.29 8.36 3.88
C TYR A 238 -12.02 8.01 2.42
N ASP A 239 -13.06 7.76 1.61
CA ASP A 239 -12.88 7.52 0.19
C ASP A 239 -12.49 8.83 -0.51
N ARG A 240 -11.41 8.80 -1.28
CA ARG A 240 -10.96 9.94 -2.10
C ARG A 240 -11.69 10.01 -3.44
N TYR A 241 -12.23 8.88 -3.88
CA TYR A 241 -12.95 8.76 -5.14
C TYR A 241 -14.40 8.39 -4.88
N PRO A 242 -15.36 8.99 -5.61
CA PRO A 242 -16.77 8.65 -5.47
C PRO A 242 -17.02 7.24 -5.99
N THR A 243 -17.95 6.52 -5.36
CA THR A 243 -18.43 5.23 -5.87
C THR A 243 -19.15 5.42 -7.22
N LEU A 244 -19.24 4.35 -8.03
CA LEU A 244 -19.99 4.42 -9.28
C LEU A 244 -21.43 4.93 -9.08
N ALA A 245 -22.10 4.48 -8.01
CA ALA A 245 -23.44 4.94 -7.67
C ALA A 245 -23.51 6.46 -7.45
N GLN A 246 -22.57 7.01 -6.71
CA GLN A 246 -22.47 8.46 -6.47
C GLN A 246 -22.22 9.23 -7.78
N ARG A 247 -21.33 8.72 -8.64
CA ARG A 247 -21.02 9.35 -9.94
C ARG A 247 -22.22 9.36 -10.87
N LEU A 248 -22.90 8.20 -11.04
CA LEU A 248 -24.12 8.13 -11.87
C LEU A 248 -25.22 9.03 -11.32
N SER A 249 -25.39 9.10 -10.01
CA SER A 249 -26.34 10.02 -9.36
C SER A 249 -25.94 11.48 -9.60
N GLY A 250 -24.64 11.83 -9.48
CA GLY A 250 -24.13 13.18 -9.71
C GLY A 250 -24.41 13.69 -11.11
N ILE A 251 -24.25 12.87 -12.13
CA ILE A 251 -24.61 13.19 -13.52
C ILE A 251 -26.13 13.04 -13.82
N LYS A 252 -26.94 12.72 -12.80
CA LYS A 252 -28.40 12.50 -12.89
C LYS A 252 -28.77 11.41 -13.93
N TYR A 253 -27.99 10.33 -13.99
CA TYR A 253 -28.29 9.18 -14.84
C TYR A 253 -29.17 8.20 -14.07
N ARG A 254 -30.36 7.88 -14.58
CA ARG A 254 -31.38 7.05 -13.90
C ARG A 254 -31.65 5.71 -14.59
N GLU A 255 -31.20 5.53 -15.83
CA GLU A 255 -31.52 4.35 -16.64
C GLU A 255 -30.52 3.19 -16.39
N VAL A 256 -30.36 2.79 -15.13
CA VAL A 256 -29.39 1.75 -14.73
C VAL A 256 -29.70 0.40 -15.34
N SER A 257 -30.98 0.05 -15.53
CA SER A 257 -31.38 -1.20 -16.19
C SER A 257 -30.91 -1.28 -17.65
N ARG A 258 -30.93 -0.15 -18.35
CA ARG A 258 -30.42 -0.05 -19.72
C ARG A 258 -28.91 -0.19 -19.77
N LEU A 259 -28.19 0.43 -18.82
CA LEU A 259 -26.75 0.23 -18.64
C LEU A 259 -26.42 -1.24 -18.41
N SER A 260 -27.15 -1.91 -17.54
CA SER A 260 -26.95 -3.36 -17.27
C SER A 260 -27.07 -4.19 -18.55
N GLY A 261 -28.07 -3.89 -19.40
CA GLY A 261 -28.25 -4.55 -20.68
C GLY A 261 -27.08 -4.34 -21.65
N LEU A 262 -26.55 -3.11 -21.74
CA LEU A 262 -25.41 -2.77 -22.59
C LEU A 262 -24.07 -3.36 -22.08
N LEU A 263 -23.98 -3.67 -20.79
CA LEU A 263 -22.79 -4.18 -20.14
C LEU A 263 -22.74 -5.70 -19.99
N ILE A 264 -23.81 -6.44 -20.37
CA ILE A 264 -23.87 -7.91 -20.28
C ILE A 264 -22.75 -8.57 -21.08
N ASN A 265 -22.37 -7.98 -22.21
CA ASN A 265 -21.35 -8.49 -23.13
C ASN A 265 -20.28 -7.42 -23.39
N ILE A 266 -19.43 -7.13 -22.40
CA ILE A 266 -18.24 -6.31 -22.62
C ILE A 266 -17.19 -7.17 -23.33
N ASN A 267 -17.24 -7.16 -24.66
CA ASN A 267 -16.24 -7.86 -25.46
C ASN A 267 -15.17 -6.84 -25.93
N PRO A 268 -13.91 -7.30 -26.06
CA PRO A 268 -12.88 -6.49 -26.69
C PRO A 268 -13.30 -6.15 -28.11
N THR A 269 -13.01 -4.91 -28.51
CA THR A 269 -13.29 -4.39 -29.85
C THR A 269 -12.00 -3.84 -30.44
N THR A 270 -11.92 -3.79 -31.77
CA THR A 270 -10.77 -3.20 -32.47
C THR A 270 -10.97 -1.72 -32.82
N LEU A 271 -12.08 -1.12 -32.37
CA LEU A 271 -12.51 0.22 -32.79
C LEU A 271 -11.50 1.34 -32.56
N LEU A 272 -10.67 1.24 -31.53
CA LEU A 272 -9.64 2.22 -31.22
C LEU A 272 -8.22 1.74 -31.56
N GLN A 273 -8.06 0.48 -31.94
CA GLN A 273 -6.74 -0.06 -32.27
C GLN A 273 -6.09 0.69 -33.43
N ASP A 274 -6.85 1.04 -34.46
CA ASP A 274 -6.32 1.77 -35.62
C ASP A 274 -5.77 3.14 -35.22
N LEU A 275 -6.42 3.82 -34.26
CA LEU A 275 -5.98 5.12 -33.76
C LEU A 275 -4.66 5.03 -32.97
N PHE A 276 -4.41 3.90 -32.30
CA PHE A 276 -3.26 3.68 -31.42
C PHE A 276 -2.31 2.56 -31.89
N ASN A 277 -2.48 2.06 -33.09
CA ASN A 277 -1.77 0.85 -33.58
C ASN A 277 -0.25 0.98 -33.47
N LYS A 278 0.31 2.13 -33.83
CA LYS A 278 1.73 2.39 -33.75
C LYS A 278 2.22 2.41 -32.30
N GLU A 279 1.50 3.12 -31.43
CA GLU A 279 1.81 3.26 -30.02
C GLU A 279 1.64 1.92 -29.28
N LEU A 280 0.61 1.13 -29.62
CA LEU A 280 0.40 -0.22 -29.09
C LEU A 280 1.58 -1.14 -29.41
N ASN A 281 1.99 -1.20 -30.67
CA ASN A 281 3.12 -2.03 -31.09
C ASN A 281 4.42 -1.61 -30.40
N THR A 282 4.66 -0.30 -30.32
CA THR A 282 5.84 0.22 -29.63
C THR A 282 5.80 -0.09 -28.14
N LEU A 283 4.65 0.11 -27.49
CA LEU A 283 4.46 -0.18 -26.07
C LEU A 283 4.68 -1.67 -25.77
N GLN A 284 4.17 -2.54 -26.62
CA GLN A 284 4.30 -3.99 -26.47
C GLN A 284 5.75 -4.44 -26.60
N SER A 285 6.51 -3.92 -27.60
CA SER A 285 7.93 -4.26 -27.76
C SER A 285 8.76 -3.84 -26.55
N TYR A 286 8.54 -2.65 -25.99
CA TYR A 286 9.24 -2.18 -24.81
C TYR A 286 8.92 -2.98 -23.55
N TYR A 287 7.66 -3.28 -23.34
CA TYR A 287 7.29 -4.13 -22.19
C TYR A 287 7.87 -5.54 -22.28
N GLN A 288 8.01 -6.06 -23.47
CA GLN A 288 8.61 -7.38 -23.67
C GLN A 288 10.11 -7.36 -23.36
N GLU A 289 10.83 -6.31 -23.80
CA GLU A 289 12.24 -6.10 -23.53
C GLU A 289 12.51 -5.82 -22.06
N ASP A 290 11.80 -4.86 -21.47
CA ASP A 290 11.92 -4.48 -20.05
C ASP A 290 11.53 -5.64 -19.10
N LEU A 291 10.58 -6.49 -19.51
CA LEU A 291 10.21 -7.67 -18.74
C LEU A 291 11.26 -8.78 -18.82
N GLN A 292 11.95 -8.94 -19.95
CA GLN A 292 13.07 -9.88 -20.03
C GLN A 292 14.21 -9.46 -19.10
N ASP A 293 14.59 -8.20 -19.13
CA ASP A 293 15.64 -7.65 -18.28
C ASP A 293 15.23 -7.66 -16.80
N THR A 294 13.97 -7.29 -16.51
CA THR A 294 13.40 -7.34 -15.15
C THR A 294 13.30 -8.78 -14.65
N ALA A 295 12.97 -9.72 -15.53
CA ALA A 295 12.90 -11.14 -15.18
C ALA A 295 14.28 -11.71 -14.85
N GLU A 296 15.32 -11.38 -15.62
CA GLU A 296 16.70 -11.79 -15.35
C GLU A 296 17.22 -11.14 -14.07
N SER A 297 17.03 -9.82 -13.94
CA SER A 297 17.39 -9.06 -12.72
C SER A 297 16.59 -9.54 -11.52
N GLY A 298 15.31 -9.86 -11.70
CA GLY A 298 14.43 -10.41 -10.68
C GLY A 298 14.84 -11.80 -10.23
N LEU A 299 15.28 -12.66 -11.14
CA LEU A 299 15.84 -13.97 -10.80
C LEU A 299 17.13 -13.85 -9.97
N ASP A 300 18.02 -12.95 -10.36
CA ASP A 300 19.25 -12.73 -9.61
C ASP A 300 19.00 -12.08 -8.27
N TYR A 301 18.04 -11.16 -8.20
CA TYR A 301 17.55 -10.59 -6.94
C TYR A 301 16.89 -11.66 -6.05
N ILE A 302 16.06 -12.54 -6.60
CA ILE A 302 15.42 -13.64 -5.84
C ILE A 302 16.48 -14.62 -5.35
N LYS A 303 17.50 -14.96 -6.18
CA LYS A 303 18.63 -15.78 -5.76
C LYS A 303 19.39 -15.12 -4.61
N SER A 304 19.72 -13.82 -4.72
CA SER A 304 20.41 -13.07 -3.68
C SER A 304 19.60 -13.05 -2.37
N ILE A 305 18.28 -12.81 -2.45
CA ILE A 305 17.40 -12.86 -1.26
C ILE A 305 17.37 -14.27 -0.65
N ILE A 306 17.32 -15.31 -1.47
CA ILE A 306 17.35 -16.70 -0.97
C ILE A 306 18.68 -16.99 -0.29
N ASP A 307 19.79 -16.53 -0.83
CA ASP A 307 21.12 -16.69 -0.28
C ASP A 307 21.29 -15.86 1.00
N ASP A 308 20.86 -14.61 1.01
CA ASP A 308 20.90 -13.72 2.17
C ASP A 308 20.01 -14.21 3.33
N HIS A 309 18.92 -14.97 3.04
CA HIS A 309 17.98 -15.47 4.05
C HIS A 309 18.23 -16.94 4.45
N GLN A 310 19.42 -17.46 4.21
CA GLN A 310 19.87 -18.74 4.79
C GLN A 310 20.25 -18.60 6.27
N GLU A 311 20.50 -17.37 6.74
CA GLU A 311 20.90 -17.13 8.12
C GLU A 311 19.72 -17.13 9.10
N THR A 312 20.01 -17.63 10.32
CA THR A 312 19.06 -17.60 11.42
C THR A 312 19.11 -16.25 12.13
N ILE A 313 18.04 -15.47 12.10
CA ILE A 313 17.93 -14.18 12.79
C ILE A 313 17.15 -14.36 14.09
N THR A 314 17.81 -14.12 15.23
CA THR A 314 17.17 -14.21 16.55
C THR A 314 16.94 -12.81 17.12
N LEU A 315 15.68 -12.47 17.38
CA LEU A 315 15.28 -11.22 18.01
C LEU A 315 15.07 -11.45 19.51
N LYS A 316 15.73 -10.61 20.32
CA LYS A 316 15.67 -10.67 21.79
C LYS A 316 14.93 -9.45 22.35
N LEU A 317 14.25 -9.63 23.47
CA LEU A 317 13.58 -8.53 24.18
C LEU A 317 14.61 -7.54 24.74
N GLY A 318 14.36 -6.25 24.45
CA GLY A 318 15.06 -5.11 25.03
C GLY A 318 14.32 -4.50 26.23
N GLY A 319 14.60 -3.25 26.54
CA GLY A 319 13.85 -2.49 27.54
C GLY A 319 14.68 -2.01 28.73
N VAL A 320 16.01 -1.89 28.55
CA VAL A 320 16.91 -1.37 29.60
C VAL A 320 16.55 0.06 30.00
N THR A 321 16.26 0.92 29.05
CA THR A 321 15.87 2.32 29.28
C THR A 321 14.60 2.44 30.12
N ARG A 322 13.60 1.62 29.84
CA ARG A 322 12.34 1.58 30.60
C ARG A 322 12.52 0.95 31.99
N LEU A 323 13.43 0.00 32.10
CA LEU A 323 13.80 -0.57 33.40
C LEU A 323 14.40 0.52 34.29
N LEU A 324 15.37 1.29 33.77
CA LEU A 324 15.98 2.41 34.47
C LEU A 324 14.96 3.47 34.88
N LEU A 325 14.06 3.87 33.98
CA LEU A 325 13.00 4.84 34.28
C LEU A 325 12.08 4.36 35.42
N ARG A 326 11.73 3.08 35.44
CA ARG A 326 10.92 2.50 36.51
C ARG A 326 11.66 2.39 37.82
N PHE A 327 12.97 2.12 37.79
CA PHE A 327 13.79 2.16 38.99
C PHE A 327 13.88 3.58 39.56
N LEU A 328 14.03 4.59 38.70
CA LEU A 328 14.01 6.00 39.12
C LEU A 328 12.67 6.39 39.73
N LEU A 329 11.55 5.95 39.13
CA LEU A 329 10.21 6.18 39.68
C LEU A 329 10.01 5.48 41.03
N ALA A 330 10.44 4.23 41.15
CA ALA A 330 10.37 3.51 42.42
C ALA A 330 11.22 4.20 43.49
N GLY A 331 12.45 4.65 43.14
CA GLY A 331 13.32 5.41 44.01
C GLY A 331 12.71 6.76 44.45
N LEU A 332 12.03 7.44 43.53
CA LEU A 332 11.31 8.68 43.82
C LEU A 332 10.19 8.44 44.86
N PHE A 333 9.36 7.40 44.67
CA PHE A 333 8.31 7.06 45.63
C PHE A 333 8.88 6.66 46.99
N ILE A 334 9.98 5.93 47.03
CA ILE A 334 10.67 5.61 48.30
C ILE A 334 11.17 6.88 48.98
N LEU A 335 11.77 7.80 48.22
CA LEU A 335 12.25 9.10 48.76
C LEU A 335 11.11 9.92 49.32
N ILE A 336 9.99 10.04 48.61
CA ILE A 336 8.78 10.74 49.09
C ILE A 336 8.27 10.10 50.38
N THR A 337 8.19 8.77 50.44
CA THR A 337 7.76 8.06 51.64
C THR A 337 8.69 8.34 52.83
N TYR A 338 10.02 8.31 52.56
CA TYR A 338 11.03 8.61 53.61
C TYR A 338 10.93 10.04 54.09
N THR A 339 10.80 11.03 53.19
CA THR A 339 10.67 12.47 53.57
C THR A 339 9.39 12.71 54.38
N LEU A 340 8.27 12.05 54.03
CA LEU A 340 7.04 12.14 54.82
C LEU A 340 7.22 11.59 56.24
N ILE A 341 7.92 10.45 56.39
CA ILE A 341 8.19 9.87 57.69
C ILE A 341 9.15 10.79 58.51
N ALA A 342 10.24 11.26 57.88
CA ALA A 342 11.22 12.14 58.54
C ALA A 342 10.60 13.47 58.97
N TYR A 343 9.71 14.06 58.14
CA TYR A 343 9.04 15.31 58.49
C TYR A 343 8.21 15.15 59.77
N ASN A 344 7.40 14.08 59.85
CA ASN A 344 6.55 13.81 60.99
C ASN A 344 7.33 13.53 62.29
N THR A 345 8.52 12.87 62.15
CA THR A 345 9.41 12.63 63.30
C THR A 345 10.11 13.88 63.83
N ILE A 346 10.27 14.93 62.97
CA ILE A 346 10.91 16.19 63.36
C ILE A 346 9.87 17.16 63.97
N THR A 347 8.61 17.11 63.52
CA THR A 347 7.56 18.05 63.96
C THR A 347 6.83 17.64 65.24
N ASP A 348 7.07 16.43 65.77
CA ASP A 348 6.39 15.84 66.94
C ASP A 348 4.85 15.93 66.87
N GLU A 349 4.29 16.00 65.67
CA GLU A 349 2.84 16.03 65.48
C GLU A 349 2.25 14.64 65.70
N GLU A 350 1.06 14.58 66.34
CA GLU A 350 0.31 13.34 66.50
C GLU A 350 0.00 12.69 65.15
N TYR A 351 0.23 11.39 65.04
CA TYR A 351 -0.01 10.61 63.81
C TYR A 351 -1.50 10.67 63.44
N ASP A 352 -1.88 11.50 62.45
CA ASP A 352 -3.22 11.44 61.89
C ASP A 352 -3.40 10.18 61.05
N THR A 353 -4.61 9.63 61.10
CA THR A 353 -4.99 8.43 60.31
C THR A 353 -4.77 8.64 58.81
N GLY A 354 -4.96 9.85 58.29
CA GLY A 354 -4.71 10.22 56.90
C GLY A 354 -3.27 10.10 56.46
N TRP A 355 -2.34 10.51 57.37
CA TRP A 355 -0.90 10.38 57.14
C TRP A 355 -0.49 8.90 57.05
N LEU A 356 -0.92 8.06 57.99
CA LEU A 356 -0.63 6.62 57.98
C LEU A 356 -1.09 5.92 56.71
N ILE A 357 -2.32 6.26 56.26
CA ILE A 357 -2.85 5.73 55.00
C ILE A 357 -1.99 6.14 53.80
N SER A 358 -1.52 7.41 53.76
CA SER A 358 -0.69 7.92 52.68
C SER A 358 0.66 7.19 52.60
N VAL A 359 1.31 6.95 53.73
CA VAL A 359 2.58 6.20 53.81
C VAL A 359 2.40 4.73 53.37
N ILE A 360 1.29 4.10 53.76
CA ILE A 360 0.97 2.73 53.34
C ILE A 360 0.77 2.66 51.82
N ILE A 361 -0.04 3.59 51.24
CA ILE A 361 -0.32 3.64 49.81
C ILE A 361 0.98 3.83 49.01
N LEU A 362 1.81 4.79 49.41
CA LEU A 362 3.09 5.07 48.72
C LEU A 362 4.05 3.87 48.82
N SER A 363 4.10 3.22 49.95
CA SER A 363 4.90 1.99 50.14
C SER A 363 4.42 0.84 49.26
N MET A 364 3.10 0.66 49.14
CA MET A 364 2.53 -0.34 48.24
C MET A 364 2.81 -0.03 46.75
N ILE A 365 2.72 1.25 46.35
CA ILE A 365 3.07 1.69 44.99
C ILE A 365 4.54 1.41 44.69
N SER A 366 5.45 1.74 45.65
CA SER A 366 6.88 1.48 45.53
C SER A 366 7.16 -0.02 45.36
N ALA A 367 6.57 -0.85 46.24
CA ALA A 367 6.71 -2.30 46.16
C ALA A 367 6.19 -2.86 44.82
N PHE A 368 5.04 -2.36 44.35
CA PHE A 368 4.49 -2.72 43.05
C PHE A 368 5.43 -2.34 41.90
N CYS A 369 5.99 -1.12 41.94
CA CYS A 369 6.96 -0.67 40.94
C CYS A 369 8.22 -1.57 40.94
N LEU A 370 8.78 -1.88 42.10
CA LEU A 370 9.93 -2.77 42.22
C LEU A 370 9.62 -4.21 41.72
N PHE A 371 8.45 -4.74 42.02
CA PHE A 371 8.01 -6.03 41.52
C PHE A 371 7.91 -6.04 39.99
N ARG A 372 7.39 -4.95 39.42
CA ARG A 372 7.33 -4.78 37.96
C ARG A 372 8.73 -4.64 37.35
N CYS A 373 9.66 -3.95 38.02
CA CYS A 373 11.06 -3.88 37.59
C CYS A 373 11.72 -5.26 37.58
N TYR A 374 11.57 -6.05 38.66
CA TYR A 374 12.09 -7.40 38.73
C TYR A 374 11.56 -8.30 37.62
N LYS A 375 10.24 -8.28 37.37
CA LYS A 375 9.63 -9.04 36.28
C LYS A 375 10.14 -8.63 34.90
N MET A 376 10.37 -7.33 34.70
CA MET A 376 10.92 -6.81 33.45
C MET A 376 12.39 -7.17 33.27
N TYR A 377 13.20 -7.04 34.33
CA TYR A 377 14.60 -7.45 34.34
C TYR A 377 14.76 -8.91 33.92
N LYS A 378 13.94 -9.81 34.47
CA LYS A 378 13.97 -11.24 34.14
C LYS A 378 13.59 -11.52 32.68
N SER A 379 12.84 -10.63 32.02
CA SER A 379 12.43 -10.79 30.61
C SER A 379 13.43 -10.20 29.61
N ILE A 380 14.30 -9.29 30.03
CA ILE A 380 15.32 -8.66 29.15
C ILE A 380 16.31 -9.73 28.68
N GLY A 381 16.57 -9.74 27.38
CA GLY A 381 17.50 -10.69 26.75
C GLY A 381 16.87 -12.05 26.41
N SER A 382 15.62 -12.32 26.85
CA SER A 382 14.93 -13.54 26.41
C SER A 382 14.59 -13.46 24.92
N THR A 383 14.61 -14.62 24.25
CA THR A 383 14.25 -14.73 22.85
C THR A 383 12.78 -14.35 22.65
N LEU A 384 12.52 -13.42 21.74
CA LEU A 384 11.18 -13.01 21.34
C LEU A 384 10.68 -13.91 20.20
N LEU A 385 11.47 -13.99 19.14
CA LEU A 385 11.21 -14.84 17.97
C LEU A 385 12.53 -15.12 17.25
N THR A 386 12.56 -16.20 16.49
CA THR A 386 13.68 -16.57 15.62
C THR A 386 13.16 -16.82 14.21
N LEU A 387 13.70 -16.10 13.24
CA LEU A 387 13.44 -16.29 11.83
C LEU A 387 14.43 -17.32 11.31
N LYS A 388 13.93 -18.40 10.74
CA LYS A 388 14.72 -19.42 10.05
C LYS A 388 14.23 -19.59 8.62
N PRO A 389 15.04 -20.10 7.71
CA PRO A 389 14.61 -20.38 6.33
C PRO A 389 13.35 -21.25 6.23
N GLU A 390 13.19 -22.20 7.15
CA GLU A 390 12.08 -23.16 7.14
C GLU A 390 10.80 -22.60 7.78
N GLY A 391 10.93 -21.59 8.66
CA GLY A 391 9.78 -21.06 9.39
C GLY A 391 10.15 -20.19 10.58
N LEU A 392 9.11 -19.70 11.22
CA LEU A 392 9.16 -18.85 12.40
C LEU A 392 9.18 -19.70 13.67
N ILE A 393 10.17 -19.52 14.53
CA ILE A 393 10.23 -20.16 15.84
C ILE A 393 9.81 -19.14 16.91
N LEU A 394 8.81 -19.50 17.69
CA LEU A 394 8.36 -18.76 18.85
C LEU A 394 8.63 -19.57 20.12
N PRO A 395 9.16 -18.94 21.18
CA PRO A 395 9.55 -19.66 22.41
C PRO A 395 8.38 -20.32 23.16
N CYS A 396 7.14 -19.94 22.80
CA CYS A 396 5.91 -20.48 23.37
C CYS A 396 5.35 -21.69 22.63
N PHE A 397 5.94 -22.09 21.51
CA PHE A 397 5.55 -23.27 20.74
C PHE A 397 6.69 -24.26 20.67
N ASP A 398 6.35 -25.55 20.67
CA ASP A 398 7.31 -26.64 20.55
C ASP A 398 7.80 -26.91 19.14
N LYS A 399 7.09 -26.38 18.14
CA LYS A 399 7.41 -26.53 16.72
C LYS A 399 7.53 -25.18 16.02
N ALA A 400 8.39 -25.13 15.00
CA ALA A 400 8.45 -23.99 14.10
C ALA A 400 7.14 -23.86 13.31
N ILE A 401 6.73 -22.64 13.06
CA ILE A 401 5.60 -22.32 12.19
C ILE A 401 6.14 -22.13 10.78
N PRO A 402 5.85 -23.04 9.83
CA PRO A 402 6.32 -22.88 8.45
C PRO A 402 5.78 -21.59 7.83
N TRP A 403 6.59 -20.89 7.04
CA TRP A 403 6.20 -19.63 6.41
C TRP A 403 4.94 -19.76 5.54
N LYS A 404 4.77 -20.89 4.85
CA LYS A 404 3.58 -21.20 4.05
C LYS A 404 2.27 -21.29 4.84
N GLN A 405 2.36 -21.41 6.17
CA GLN A 405 1.19 -21.47 7.04
C GLN A 405 0.78 -20.11 7.61
N ILE A 406 1.52 -19.04 7.26
CA ILE A 406 1.20 -17.66 7.64
C ILE A 406 0.47 -17.02 6.45
N ASN A 407 -0.84 -16.82 6.60
CA ASN A 407 -1.68 -16.21 5.55
C ASN A 407 -1.41 -14.72 5.41
N SER A 408 -1.30 -14.03 6.54
CA SER A 408 -1.05 -12.60 6.58
C SER A 408 -0.45 -12.19 7.93
N PHE A 409 0.15 -11.02 7.96
CA PHE A 409 0.59 -10.41 9.20
C PHE A 409 0.31 -8.91 9.18
N GLU A 410 0.15 -8.36 10.37
CA GLU A 410 -0.10 -6.94 10.58
C GLU A 410 0.76 -6.43 11.73
N ILE A 411 1.37 -5.26 11.56
CA ILE A 411 2.05 -4.56 12.65
C ILE A 411 1.19 -3.37 13.05
N THR A 412 0.69 -3.42 14.28
CA THR A 412 -0.05 -2.31 14.88
C THR A 412 0.91 -1.44 15.69
N GLU A 413 1.08 -0.20 15.27
CA GLU A 413 1.91 0.80 15.94
C GLU A 413 1.09 1.66 16.89
N ASN A 414 0.61 1.06 17.95
CA ASN A 414 0.06 1.79 19.11
C ASN A 414 1.15 1.95 20.18
N MET A 415 0.79 2.50 21.35
CA MET A 415 1.67 2.57 22.53
C MET A 415 2.46 1.27 22.81
N TYR A 416 1.94 0.13 22.35
CA TYR A 416 2.57 -1.17 22.34
C TYR A 416 2.67 -1.65 20.89
N LYS A 417 3.88 -1.73 20.35
CA LYS A 417 4.10 -2.32 19.03
C LYS A 417 3.71 -3.80 19.08
N LYS A 418 2.75 -4.18 18.25
CA LYS A 418 2.23 -5.54 18.21
C LYS A 418 2.40 -6.10 16.81
N LEU A 419 2.96 -7.28 16.72
CA LEU A 419 2.96 -8.11 15.52
C LEU A 419 1.82 -9.13 15.65
N ASN A 420 0.86 -9.05 14.77
CA ASN A 420 -0.26 -9.97 14.64
C ASN A 420 0.01 -10.90 13.47
N LEU A 421 0.00 -12.21 13.72
CA LEU A 421 0.21 -13.24 12.71
C LEU A 421 -1.09 -14.03 12.56
N TYR A 422 -1.62 -14.10 11.36
CA TYR A 422 -2.82 -14.85 11.01
C TYR A 422 -2.39 -16.13 10.30
N LEU A 423 -2.65 -17.28 10.94
CA LEU A 423 -2.27 -18.58 10.41
C LEU A 423 -3.39 -19.18 9.56
N ASN A 424 -3.02 -20.10 8.69
CA ASN A 424 -3.99 -20.90 7.95
C ASN A 424 -4.97 -21.57 8.95
N PRO A 425 -6.30 -21.49 8.73
CA PRO A 425 -7.30 -22.05 9.65
C PRO A 425 -7.11 -23.54 9.97
N GLU A 426 -6.60 -24.31 9.02
CA GLU A 426 -6.36 -25.75 9.18
C GLU A 426 -5.06 -26.08 9.94
N PHE A 427 -4.14 -25.12 10.03
CA PHE A 427 -2.85 -25.34 10.65
C PHE A 427 -2.92 -25.25 12.18
N LYS A 428 -2.34 -26.24 12.85
CA LYS A 428 -2.22 -26.26 14.32
C LYS A 428 -0.74 -26.08 14.72
N PRO A 429 -0.36 -24.93 15.32
CA PRO A 429 1.04 -24.59 15.60
C PRO A 429 1.69 -25.41 16.71
N GLY A 430 1.03 -26.43 17.24
CA GLY A 430 1.53 -27.26 18.32
C GLY A 430 1.00 -26.85 19.71
N LYS A 431 1.65 -27.37 20.78
CA LYS A 431 1.24 -27.03 22.14
C LYS A 431 1.75 -25.66 22.55
N PHE A 432 0.82 -24.78 22.93
CA PHE A 432 1.18 -23.47 23.46
C PHE A 432 1.60 -23.57 24.93
N LYS A 433 2.79 -23.09 25.24
CA LYS A 433 3.33 -22.98 26.59
C LYS A 433 3.54 -21.52 26.95
N PRO A 434 3.13 -21.06 28.15
CA PRO A 434 3.42 -19.69 28.59
C PRO A 434 4.93 -19.44 28.59
N CYS A 435 5.36 -18.32 28.04
CA CYS A 435 6.76 -17.91 28.00
C CYS A 435 6.94 -16.50 28.57
N ASN A 436 8.17 -16.07 28.80
CA ASN A 436 8.50 -14.75 29.31
C ASN A 436 8.21 -13.64 28.30
N ALA A 437 8.08 -13.95 27.02
CA ALA A 437 7.66 -13.04 25.97
C ALA A 437 6.15 -12.81 26.04
N LYS A 438 5.69 -11.59 25.75
CA LYS A 438 4.25 -11.27 25.71
C LYS A 438 3.62 -11.78 24.41
N ILE A 439 3.50 -13.09 24.29
CA ILE A 439 2.88 -13.77 23.17
C ILE A 439 1.52 -14.30 23.63
N LYS A 440 0.48 -14.00 22.85
CA LYS A 440 -0.87 -14.51 23.05
C LYS A 440 -1.28 -15.31 21.83
N TYR A 441 -1.91 -16.44 22.05
CA TYR A 441 -2.47 -17.27 20.98
C TYR A 441 -3.98 -17.41 21.15
N ASN A 442 -4.72 -16.98 20.15
CA ASN A 442 -6.16 -17.18 20.06
C ASN A 442 -6.45 -18.38 19.17
N LYS A 443 -6.90 -19.48 19.78
CA LYS A 443 -7.21 -20.71 19.08
C LYS A 443 -8.41 -20.61 18.16
N GLN A 444 -9.41 -19.77 18.47
CA GLN A 444 -10.63 -19.64 17.66
C GLN A 444 -10.35 -19.06 16.30
N ASN A 445 -9.51 -18.01 16.25
CA ASN A 445 -9.19 -17.30 15.01
C ASN A 445 -7.80 -17.68 14.45
N ASN A 446 -7.17 -18.70 15.02
CA ASN A 446 -5.80 -19.14 14.69
C ASN A 446 -4.81 -17.97 14.56
N HIS A 447 -4.84 -17.07 15.54
CA HIS A 447 -4.13 -15.79 15.54
C HIS A 447 -3.12 -15.72 16.68
N ILE A 448 -1.89 -15.33 16.33
CA ILE A 448 -0.80 -15.12 17.29
C ILE A 448 -0.51 -13.62 17.38
N GLN A 449 -0.57 -13.07 18.58
CA GLN A 449 -0.19 -11.70 18.88
C GLN A 449 1.10 -11.66 19.67
N ILE A 450 2.11 -10.99 19.14
CA ILE A 450 3.41 -10.77 19.77
C ILE A 450 3.49 -9.29 20.15
N SER A 451 3.66 -8.99 21.44
CA SER A 451 3.76 -7.62 21.93
C SER A 451 5.17 -7.39 22.46
N ALA A 452 5.89 -6.47 21.83
CA ALA A 452 7.21 -6.07 22.27
C ALA A 452 7.27 -4.55 22.46
N TYR A 453 7.89 -4.11 23.55
CA TYR A 453 8.14 -2.70 23.80
C TYR A 453 9.42 -2.24 23.11
N GLU A 454 10.47 -3.03 23.25
CA GLU A 454 11.79 -2.80 22.66
C GLU A 454 12.40 -4.14 22.28
N ILE A 455 13.14 -4.16 21.19
CA ILE A 455 13.96 -5.28 20.76
C ILE A 455 15.42 -4.92 21.01
N ARG A 456 16.19 -5.84 21.54
CA ARG A 456 17.62 -5.67 21.78
C ARG A 456 18.35 -5.81 20.44
N GLY A 457 19.07 -4.77 20.01
CA GLY A 457 19.82 -4.75 18.76
C GLY A 457 19.40 -3.56 17.87
N LYS A 458 19.91 -3.53 16.65
CA LYS A 458 19.64 -2.47 15.67
C LYS A 458 18.25 -2.53 15.04
N ILE A 459 17.54 -3.67 15.17
CA ILE A 459 16.26 -3.92 14.49
C ILE A 459 15.10 -3.65 15.47
N LYS A 460 14.18 -2.79 15.12
CA LYS A 460 12.92 -2.54 15.83
C LYS A 460 11.82 -3.49 15.32
N LEU A 461 10.75 -3.70 16.10
CA LEU A 461 9.64 -4.58 15.67
C LEU A 461 9.02 -4.18 14.34
N PRO A 462 8.82 -2.88 14.02
CA PRO A 462 8.36 -2.46 12.68
C PRO A 462 9.34 -2.82 11.57
N ASP A 463 10.65 -2.72 11.84
CA ASP A 463 11.69 -3.06 10.87
C ASP A 463 11.71 -4.58 10.55
N CYS A 464 11.02 -5.39 11.36
CA CYS A 464 10.87 -6.83 11.09
C CYS A 464 9.80 -7.11 10.02
N ALA A 465 8.91 -6.16 9.69
CA ALA A 465 7.87 -6.38 8.68
C ALA A 465 8.44 -6.69 7.29
N PRO A 466 9.40 -5.92 6.76
CA PRO A 466 10.04 -6.25 5.49
C PRO A 466 10.72 -7.61 5.53
N LEU A 467 11.44 -7.92 6.63
CA LEU A 467 12.11 -9.21 6.81
C LEU A 467 11.11 -10.38 6.80
N ILE A 468 10.05 -10.30 7.61
CA ILE A 468 9.01 -11.34 7.64
C ILE A 468 8.37 -11.50 6.27
N SER A 469 8.06 -10.39 5.58
CA SER A 469 7.52 -10.41 4.22
C SER A 469 8.46 -11.11 3.24
N GLN A 470 9.76 -10.87 3.35
CA GLN A 470 10.78 -11.50 2.49
C GLN A 470 10.86 -13.02 2.77
N TYR A 471 10.89 -13.45 4.03
CA TYR A 471 10.90 -14.90 4.37
C TYR A 471 9.64 -15.60 3.87
N ILE A 472 8.47 -14.97 3.97
CA ILE A 472 7.21 -15.51 3.44
C ILE A 472 7.30 -15.61 1.91
N LYS A 473 7.74 -14.56 1.23
CA LYS A 473 7.92 -14.56 -0.24
C LYS A 473 8.88 -15.66 -0.69
N VAL A 474 10.05 -15.75 -0.04
CA VAL A 474 11.06 -16.78 -0.35
C VAL A 474 10.49 -18.18 -0.16
N ALA A 475 9.71 -18.43 0.89
CA ALA A 475 9.11 -19.73 1.12
C ALA A 475 8.09 -20.14 0.07
N HIS A 476 7.37 -19.17 -0.52
CA HIS A 476 6.43 -19.42 -1.62
C HIS A 476 7.15 -19.58 -2.96
N ILE A 477 8.15 -18.76 -3.23
CA ILE A 477 8.86 -18.72 -4.53
C ILE A 477 9.90 -19.86 -4.66
N ARG A 478 10.55 -20.28 -3.54
CA ARG A 478 11.63 -21.29 -3.58
C ARG A 478 11.26 -22.60 -4.30
N PRO A 479 10.09 -23.23 -4.11
CA PRO A 479 9.72 -24.44 -4.83
C PRO A 479 9.50 -24.17 -6.32
N GLU A 480 8.88 -23.03 -6.66
CA GLU A 480 8.63 -22.62 -8.03
C GLU A 480 9.94 -22.33 -8.77
N LEU A 481 10.88 -21.64 -8.09
CA LEU A 481 12.22 -21.39 -8.64
C LEU A 481 12.99 -22.69 -8.84
N GLN A 482 12.91 -23.65 -7.91
CA GLN A 482 13.56 -24.95 -8.05
C GLN A 482 13.00 -25.72 -9.26
N GLN A 483 11.69 -25.73 -9.41
CA GLN A 483 11.02 -26.37 -10.55
C GLN A 483 11.39 -25.67 -11.86
N PHE A 484 11.43 -24.35 -11.86
CA PHE A 484 11.87 -23.55 -13.01
C PHE A 484 13.32 -23.86 -13.41
N MET A 485 14.26 -23.86 -12.45
CA MET A 485 15.66 -24.18 -12.70
C MET A 485 15.85 -25.60 -13.24
N GLN A 486 15.09 -26.55 -12.73
CA GLN A 486 15.07 -27.92 -13.24
C GLN A 486 14.56 -27.98 -14.69
N ASN A 487 13.45 -27.30 -14.98
CA ASN A 487 12.87 -27.26 -16.33
C ASN A 487 13.82 -26.56 -17.33
N ARG A 488 14.48 -25.47 -16.92
CA ARG A 488 15.47 -24.77 -17.75
C ARG A 488 16.66 -25.67 -18.08
N ASN A 489 17.20 -26.38 -17.09
CA ASN A 489 18.31 -27.29 -17.32
C ASN A 489 17.90 -28.44 -18.28
N ASN A 490 16.70 -28.99 -18.13
CA ASN A 490 16.18 -30.04 -19.01
C ASN A 490 15.98 -29.52 -20.45
N HIS A 491 15.57 -28.25 -20.62
CA HIS A 491 15.40 -27.65 -21.93
C HIS A 491 16.75 -27.44 -22.64
N TYR A 492 17.77 -26.95 -21.93
CA TYR A 492 19.11 -26.83 -22.47
C TYR A 492 19.74 -28.19 -22.85
N THR A 493 19.52 -29.21 -22.04
CA THR A 493 20.01 -30.59 -22.35
C THR A 493 19.34 -31.12 -23.63
N ASN A 494 18.01 -30.94 -23.75
CA ASN A 494 17.27 -31.37 -24.94
C ASN A 494 17.68 -30.61 -26.22
N ILE A 495 18.08 -29.33 -26.13
CA ILE A 495 18.58 -28.56 -27.30
C ILE A 495 19.98 -29.05 -27.70
N ILE A 496 20.83 -29.39 -26.72
CA ILE A 496 22.18 -29.92 -27.02
C ILE A 496 22.08 -31.31 -27.66
N ASP A 497 21.18 -32.16 -27.14
CA ASP A 497 20.96 -33.52 -27.68
C ASP A 497 20.26 -33.51 -29.06
N SER A 498 19.49 -32.47 -29.38
CA SER A 498 18.86 -32.33 -30.71
C SER A 498 19.77 -31.74 -31.78
N ASN A 499 20.92 -31.21 -31.40
CA ASN A 499 21.91 -30.63 -32.29
C ASN A 499 23.16 -31.54 -32.47
N GLN A 500 23.15 -32.74 -31.87
CA GLN A 500 24.07 -33.85 -32.17
C GLN A 500 23.38 -34.89 -33.08
#